data_f0dd42aea2e344f6931bdedad8598e5f
#
_entry.id   f0dd42aea2e344f6931bdedad8598e5f
#
_cell.length_a   1.000
_cell.length_b   1.000
_cell.length_c   1.000
_cell.angle_alpha   90.00
_cell.angle_beta   90.00
_cell.angle_gamma   90.00
#
_symmetry.space_group_name_H-M   'P 1'
#
loop_
_entity.id
_entity.type
_entity.pdbx_description
1 polymer ?
#
loop_
_entity_poly.entity_id
_entity_poly.type
_entity_poly.pdbx_seq_one_letter_code
_entity_poly.pdbx_strand_id
1 'polypeptide(L)'
;YSGINFSTSILGFKSINSFLYGKSNPNINKTGILKDFEELTSSSFSMGLFKETIDKGIIGMQISQPLRLEKGTASFQLPVGRTRDRNVLFENFIYDFSPSGRQIDLELLFGKSYKNLSFNSRLGFSRNYEQVEGENKLFFQGNIKLSLD
;
A
#
# COMPACT_ATOMS: atom_id res chain seq x y z
N TYR A 1 1.18 15.22 0.88
CA TYR A 1 0.27 14.26 0.22
C TYR A 1 -0.88 15.00 -0.43
N SER A 2 -1.26 14.56 -1.63
CA SER A 2 -2.46 14.98 -2.34
C SER A 2 -3.27 13.75 -2.70
N GLY A 3 -4.58 13.81 -2.53
CA GLY A 3 -5.46 12.67 -2.80
C GLY A 3 -6.78 13.11 -3.41
N ILE A 4 -7.35 12.26 -4.22
CA ILE A 4 -8.67 12.45 -4.84
C ILE A 4 -9.51 11.23 -4.51
N ASN A 5 -10.68 11.48 -3.91
CA ASN A 5 -11.70 10.46 -3.67
C ASN A 5 -12.98 10.88 -4.40
N PHE A 6 -13.55 9.97 -5.14
CA PHE A 6 -14.83 10.22 -5.79
C PHE A 6 -15.69 8.96 -5.83
N SER A 7 -16.99 9.15 -5.81
CA SER A 7 -17.96 8.08 -5.98
C SER A 7 -18.98 8.45 -7.03
N THR A 8 -19.43 7.46 -7.80
CA THR A 8 -20.47 7.62 -8.82
C THR A 8 -21.32 6.37 -8.88
N SER A 9 -22.51 6.49 -9.47
CA SER A 9 -23.40 5.35 -9.68
C SER A 9 -23.55 5.11 -11.19
N ILE A 10 -23.26 3.89 -11.63
CA ILE A 10 -23.31 3.48 -13.03
C ILE A 10 -24.08 2.14 -13.11
N LEU A 11 -25.16 2.11 -13.88
CA LEU A 11 -25.97 0.90 -14.12
C LEU A 11 -26.39 0.16 -12.82
N GLY A 12 -26.72 0.92 -11.76
CA GLY A 12 -27.10 0.36 -10.47
C GLY A 12 -25.94 -0.16 -9.61
N PHE A 13 -24.69 0.03 -10.05
CA PHE A 13 -23.50 -0.16 -9.23
C PHE A 13 -23.04 1.18 -8.66
N LYS A 14 -22.57 1.18 -7.42
CA LYS A 14 -21.85 2.28 -6.82
C LYS A 14 -20.36 2.06 -7.03
N SER A 15 -19.72 2.98 -7.73
CA SER A 15 -18.26 3.02 -7.87
C SER A 15 -17.67 3.91 -6.79
N ILE A 16 -16.63 3.43 -6.12
CA ILE A 16 -15.87 4.18 -5.11
C ILE A 16 -14.41 4.12 -5.53
N ASN A 17 -13.78 5.28 -5.69
CA ASN A 17 -12.43 5.38 -6.20
C ASN A 17 -11.61 6.30 -5.33
N SER A 18 -10.37 5.93 -5.09
CA SER A 18 -9.39 6.70 -4.31
C SER A 18 -8.03 6.65 -4.99
N PHE A 19 -7.38 7.80 -5.08
CA PHE A 19 -6.01 7.94 -5.54
C PHE A 19 -5.26 8.81 -4.56
N LEU A 20 -4.08 8.39 -4.17
CA LEU A 20 -3.19 9.13 -3.27
C LEU A 20 -1.80 9.23 -3.91
N TYR A 21 -1.23 10.42 -3.87
CA TYR A 21 0.15 10.68 -4.26
C TYR A 21 0.84 11.48 -3.16
N GLY A 22 2.02 11.06 -2.79
CA GLY A 22 2.82 11.68 -1.76
C GLY A 22 4.21 12.07 -2.27
N LYS A 23 4.66 13.24 -1.82
CA LYS A 23 6.00 13.75 -2.07
C LYS A 23 6.57 14.28 -0.76
N SER A 24 7.79 13.86 -0.43
CA SER A 24 8.47 14.30 0.79
C SER A 24 9.95 14.58 0.49
N ASN A 25 10.43 15.72 0.98
CA ASN A 25 11.85 16.10 0.93
C ASN A 25 12.38 16.11 2.37
N PRO A 26 13.00 15.02 2.83
CA PRO A 26 13.59 14.97 4.15
C PRO A 26 14.73 15.99 4.28
N ASN A 27 14.66 16.86 5.28
CA ASN A 27 15.78 17.72 5.62
C ASN A 27 16.68 16.97 6.60
N ILE A 28 17.87 16.56 6.16
CA ILE A 28 18.81 15.78 6.95
C ILE A 28 20.03 16.60 7.39
N ASN A 29 20.56 16.23 8.56
CA ASN A 29 21.85 16.76 9.00
C ASN A 29 22.98 15.95 8.35
N LYS A 30 23.69 16.56 7.39
CA LYS A 30 24.76 15.93 6.59
C LYS A 30 26.07 15.66 7.36
N THR A 31 26.12 15.96 8.66
CA THR A 31 27.33 15.72 9.48
C THR A 31 27.48 14.25 9.95
N GLY A 32 26.42 13.46 9.85
CA GLY A 32 26.41 12.05 10.22
C GLY A 32 26.84 11.09 9.11
N ILE A 33 26.49 9.82 9.31
CA ILE A 33 26.69 8.72 8.34
C ILE A 33 25.81 8.92 7.10
N LEU A 34 24.60 9.44 7.27
CA LEU A 34 23.69 9.77 6.20
C LEU A 34 24.09 11.10 5.57
N LYS A 35 24.52 11.08 4.32
CA LYS A 35 25.08 12.24 3.60
C LYS A 35 24.05 12.94 2.74
N ASP A 36 23.16 12.18 2.13
CA ASP A 36 22.11 12.71 1.29
C ASP A 36 20.88 11.82 1.32
N PHE A 37 19.74 12.43 1.07
CA PHE A 37 18.47 11.73 0.97
C PHE A 37 17.70 12.40 -0.18
N GLU A 38 17.42 11.62 -1.21
CA GLU A 38 16.63 12.12 -2.32
C GLU A 38 15.16 12.25 -1.95
N GLU A 39 14.44 12.97 -2.77
CA GLU A 39 13.01 13.11 -2.66
C GLU A 39 12.29 11.74 -2.66
N LEU A 40 11.48 11.52 -1.64
CA LEU A 40 10.59 10.37 -1.56
C LEU A 40 9.29 10.64 -2.30
N THR A 41 8.91 9.75 -3.19
CA THR A 41 7.58 9.76 -3.81
C THR A 41 6.84 8.47 -3.52
N SER A 42 5.56 8.56 -3.23
CA SER A 42 4.72 7.41 -2.95
C SER A 42 3.36 7.54 -3.62
N SER A 43 2.76 6.41 -3.95
CA SER A 43 1.43 6.36 -4.55
C SER A 43 0.59 5.21 -4.01
N SER A 44 -0.71 5.37 -4.03
CA SER A 44 -1.68 4.30 -3.83
C SER A 44 -2.94 4.56 -4.63
N PHE A 45 -3.68 3.50 -4.95
CA PHE A 45 -5.02 3.64 -5.48
C PHE A 45 -5.93 2.51 -5.01
N SER A 46 -7.23 2.77 -5.04
CA SER A 46 -8.27 1.76 -4.94
C SER A 46 -9.45 2.13 -5.82
N MET A 47 -10.03 1.13 -6.47
CA MET A 47 -11.22 1.25 -7.32
C MET A 47 -12.15 0.09 -6.99
N GLY A 48 -13.37 0.40 -6.55
CA GLY A 48 -14.36 -0.59 -6.17
C GLY A 48 -15.69 -0.39 -6.87
N LEU A 49 -16.36 -1.48 -7.18
CA LEU A 49 -17.72 -1.53 -7.70
C LEU A 49 -18.58 -2.36 -6.74
N PHE A 50 -19.67 -1.78 -6.27
CA PHE A 50 -20.55 -2.38 -5.28
C PHE A 50 -21.99 -2.32 -5.76
N LYS A 51 -22.74 -3.37 -5.47
CA LYS A 51 -24.17 -3.44 -5.78
C LYS A 51 -24.94 -3.97 -4.59
N GLU A 52 -26.01 -3.30 -4.25
CA GLU A 52 -26.99 -3.83 -3.30
C GLU A 52 -27.83 -4.91 -3.97
N THR A 53 -28.03 -6.01 -3.27
CA THR A 53 -28.91 -7.11 -3.70
C THR A 53 -30.34 -6.91 -3.19
N ILE A 54 -31.33 -7.57 -3.82
CA ILE A 54 -32.74 -7.48 -3.47
C ILE A 54 -32.98 -7.81 -1.97
N ASP A 55 -32.18 -8.69 -1.39
CA ASP A 55 -32.25 -9.12 0.00
C ASP A 55 -31.43 -8.26 0.97
N LYS A 56 -31.18 -7.00 0.65
CA LYS A 56 -30.37 -6.08 1.47
C LYS A 56 -28.94 -6.58 1.74
N GLY A 57 -28.40 -7.40 0.87
CA GLY A 57 -27.00 -7.76 0.84
C GLY A 57 -26.20 -6.79 -0.03
N ILE A 58 -24.88 -6.88 0.06
CA ILE A 58 -23.94 -6.14 -0.79
C ILE A 58 -23.00 -7.14 -1.43
N ILE A 59 -22.81 -7.02 -2.74
CA ILE A 59 -21.74 -7.68 -3.45
C ILE A 59 -20.83 -6.63 -4.06
N GLY A 60 -19.54 -6.89 -4.10
CA GLY A 60 -18.59 -5.94 -4.67
C GLY A 60 -17.33 -6.60 -5.17
N MET A 61 -16.63 -5.83 -5.99
CA MET A 61 -15.29 -6.16 -6.46
C MET A 61 -14.42 -4.92 -6.30
N GLN A 62 -13.20 -5.11 -5.87
CA GLN A 62 -12.23 -4.03 -5.69
C GLN A 62 -10.89 -4.43 -6.28
N ILE A 63 -10.25 -3.49 -6.95
CA ILE A 63 -8.83 -3.54 -7.30
C ILE A 63 -8.12 -2.43 -6.55
N SER A 64 -6.97 -2.73 -5.96
CA SER A 64 -6.20 -1.72 -5.23
C SER A 64 -4.70 -1.96 -5.31
N GLN A 65 -3.96 -0.88 -5.15
CA GLN A 65 -2.55 -0.87 -4.87
C GLN A 65 -2.35 -0.24 -3.50
N PRO A 66 -1.81 -0.97 -2.52
CA PRO A 66 -1.39 -0.38 -1.24
C PRO A 66 -0.38 0.74 -1.44
N LEU A 67 -0.21 1.58 -0.43
CA LEU A 67 0.79 2.65 -0.47
C LEU A 67 2.16 2.05 -0.80
N ARG A 68 2.75 2.54 -1.88
CA ARG A 68 4.05 2.12 -2.39
C ARG A 68 5.00 3.31 -2.46
N LEU A 69 6.24 3.10 -2.06
CA LEU A 69 7.32 4.02 -2.33
C LEU A 69 7.75 3.85 -3.80
N GLU A 70 7.56 4.87 -4.61
CA GLU A 70 7.89 4.85 -6.05
C GLU A 70 9.34 5.23 -6.32
N LYS A 71 9.86 6.16 -5.49
CA LYS A 71 11.26 6.62 -5.52
C LYS A 71 11.71 6.97 -4.12
N GLY A 72 12.98 6.72 -3.85
CA GLY A 72 13.63 7.13 -2.63
C GLY A 72 15.00 6.50 -2.51
N THR A 73 16.06 7.30 -2.62
CA THR A 73 17.44 6.84 -2.42
C THR A 73 18.07 7.60 -1.27
N ALA A 74 18.97 6.94 -0.56
CA ALA A 74 19.79 7.57 0.45
C ALA A 74 21.27 7.25 0.20
N SER A 75 22.12 8.24 0.42
CA SER A 75 23.56 8.11 0.34
C SER A 75 24.17 8.06 1.73
N PHE A 76 24.91 7.01 2.01
CA PHE A 76 25.59 6.77 3.26
C PHE A 76 27.10 6.83 3.06
N GLN A 77 27.82 7.39 4.03
CA GLN A 77 29.27 7.33 4.07
C GLN A 77 29.73 6.54 5.29
N LEU A 78 30.29 5.36 5.04
CA LEU A 78 30.70 4.44 6.09
C LEU A 78 32.23 4.34 6.17
N PRO A 79 32.81 4.26 7.39
CA PRO A 79 34.23 3.98 7.55
C PRO A 79 34.53 2.52 7.15
N VAL A 80 35.42 2.32 6.19
CA VAL A 80 35.78 0.98 5.68
C VAL A 80 37.19 0.55 6.09
N GLY A 81 37.98 1.44 6.68
CA GLY A 81 39.32 1.10 7.12
C GLY A 81 40.12 2.28 7.64
N ARG A 82 41.41 2.05 7.85
CA ARG A 82 42.37 3.10 8.21
C ARG A 82 43.66 2.96 7.38
N THR A 83 44.24 4.09 6.99
CA THR A 83 45.57 4.13 6.42
C THR A 83 46.64 3.81 7.47
N ARG A 84 47.90 3.56 7.03
CA ARG A 84 49.02 3.38 7.91
C ARG A 84 49.26 4.61 8.81
N ASP A 85 48.88 5.78 8.35
CA ASP A 85 48.97 7.05 9.09
C ASP A 85 47.77 7.34 9.96
N ARG A 86 46.92 6.29 10.24
CA ARG A 86 45.71 6.32 11.08
C ARG A 86 44.56 7.18 10.55
N ASN A 87 44.60 7.65 9.31
CA ASN A 87 43.48 8.35 8.68
C ASN A 87 42.38 7.34 8.37
N VAL A 88 41.11 7.70 8.66
CA VAL A 88 39.95 6.87 8.37
C VAL A 88 39.63 6.94 6.88
N LEU A 89 39.47 5.79 6.25
CA LEU A 89 38.98 5.66 4.89
C LEU A 89 37.48 5.51 4.93
N PHE A 90 36.78 6.25 4.06
CA PHE A 90 35.33 6.22 3.94
C PHE A 90 34.93 5.76 2.54
N GLU A 91 33.83 5.04 2.46
CA GLU A 91 33.20 4.63 1.22
C GLU A 91 31.74 5.08 1.19
N ASN A 92 31.26 5.46 0.00
CA ASN A 92 29.88 5.89 -0.20
C ASN A 92 29.03 4.71 -0.69
N PHE A 93 27.89 4.52 -0.03
CA PHE A 93 26.89 3.52 -0.36
C PHE A 93 25.59 4.23 -0.71
N ILE A 94 24.95 3.83 -1.80
CA ILE A 94 23.62 4.30 -2.19
C ILE A 94 22.66 3.15 -1.95
N TYR A 95 21.58 3.44 -1.24
CA TYR A 95 20.50 2.48 -0.97
C TYR A 95 19.20 3.00 -1.56
N ASP A 96 18.54 2.15 -2.36
CA ASP A 96 17.22 2.41 -2.90
C ASP A 96 16.17 1.74 -2.01
N PHE A 97 15.21 2.54 -1.53
CA PHE A 97 14.11 2.09 -0.70
C PHE A 97 12.89 1.63 -1.50
N SER A 98 12.92 1.77 -2.83
CA SER A 98 11.82 1.33 -3.68
C SER A 98 11.68 -0.20 -3.60
N PRO A 99 10.50 -0.73 -3.29
CA PRO A 99 10.29 -2.17 -3.24
C PRO A 99 10.41 -2.80 -4.63
N SER A 100 10.87 -4.05 -4.69
CA SER A 100 11.12 -4.79 -5.94
C SER A 100 9.87 -5.06 -6.75
N GLY A 101 8.71 -5.24 -6.09
CA GLY A 101 7.44 -5.53 -6.72
C GLY A 101 6.40 -4.41 -6.55
N ARG A 102 5.41 -4.41 -7.42
CA ARG A 102 4.20 -3.59 -7.30
C ARG A 102 3.06 -4.50 -6.90
N GLN A 103 2.62 -4.40 -5.64
CA GLN A 103 1.47 -5.17 -5.17
C GLN A 103 0.20 -4.66 -5.82
N ILE A 104 -0.59 -5.58 -6.37
CA ILE A 104 -1.95 -5.34 -6.86
C ILE A 104 -2.87 -6.36 -6.21
N ASP A 105 -3.88 -5.89 -5.53
CA ASP A 105 -4.89 -6.69 -4.87
C ASP A 105 -6.18 -6.68 -5.67
N LEU A 106 -6.74 -7.84 -5.91
CA LEU A 106 -8.09 -8.03 -6.45
C LEU A 106 -8.92 -8.70 -5.38
N GLU A 107 -10.06 -8.11 -5.01
CA GLU A 107 -10.92 -8.60 -3.96
C GLU A 107 -12.38 -8.73 -4.42
N LEU A 108 -13.02 -9.81 -4.01
CA LEU A 108 -14.45 -9.99 -4.08
C LEU A 108 -15.02 -9.86 -2.67
N LEU A 109 -16.05 -9.05 -2.53
CA LEU A 109 -16.68 -8.72 -1.26
C LEU A 109 -18.14 -9.15 -1.28
N PHE A 110 -18.57 -9.74 -0.17
CA PHE A 110 -19.95 -10.09 0.05
C PHE A 110 -20.34 -9.72 1.48
N GLY A 111 -21.48 -9.07 1.62
CA GLY A 111 -22.05 -8.71 2.91
C GLY A 111 -23.54 -8.94 2.93
N LYS A 112 -24.08 -9.47 4.03
CA LYS A 112 -25.51 -9.63 4.24
C LYS A 112 -25.84 -9.45 5.71
N SER A 113 -26.94 -8.73 5.97
CA SER A 113 -27.49 -8.58 7.31
C SER A 113 -28.89 -9.15 7.37
N TYR A 114 -29.16 -9.90 8.42
CA TYR A 114 -30.47 -10.46 8.69
C TYR A 114 -30.80 -10.30 10.19
N LYS A 115 -31.80 -9.47 10.51
CA LYS A 115 -32.13 -9.09 11.90
C LYS A 115 -30.85 -8.65 12.65
N ASN A 116 -30.51 -9.35 13.72
CA ASN A 116 -29.40 -9.06 14.61
C ASN A 116 -28.06 -9.72 14.12
N LEU A 117 -28.08 -10.45 13.01
CA LEU A 117 -26.92 -11.15 12.46
C LEU A 117 -26.40 -10.43 11.21
N SER A 118 -25.11 -10.13 11.17
CA SER A 118 -24.43 -9.64 9.98
C SER A 118 -23.29 -10.59 9.61
N PHE A 119 -23.22 -10.93 8.34
CA PHE A 119 -22.14 -11.73 7.75
C PHE A 119 -21.42 -10.91 6.68
N ASN A 120 -20.11 -10.87 6.74
CA ASN A 120 -19.26 -10.28 5.72
C ASN A 120 -18.17 -11.26 5.34
N SER A 121 -17.89 -11.39 4.07
CA SER A 121 -16.76 -12.19 3.58
C SER A 121 -15.98 -11.45 2.50
N ARG A 122 -14.71 -11.77 2.41
CA ARG A 122 -13.78 -11.23 1.44
C ARG A 122 -12.89 -12.36 0.93
N LEU A 123 -12.87 -12.54 -0.38
CA LEU A 123 -11.92 -13.39 -1.08
C LEU A 123 -11.01 -12.49 -1.90
N GLY A 124 -9.71 -12.65 -1.77
CA GLY A 124 -8.76 -11.79 -2.47
C GLY A 124 -7.55 -12.54 -2.99
N PHE A 125 -6.98 -11.97 -4.05
CA PHE A 125 -5.72 -12.37 -4.64
C PHE A 125 -4.80 -11.16 -4.69
N SER A 126 -3.58 -11.31 -4.15
CA SER A 126 -2.53 -10.31 -4.20
C SER A 126 -1.41 -10.79 -5.10
N ARG A 127 -1.10 -10.00 -6.12
CA ARG A 127 0.11 -10.16 -6.93
C ARG A 127 1.22 -9.32 -6.31
N ASN A 128 2.44 -9.87 -6.25
CA ASN A 128 3.61 -9.24 -5.60
C ASN A 128 3.29 -8.83 -4.16
N TYR A 129 2.76 -9.77 -3.39
CA TYR A 129 2.36 -9.57 -1.99
C TYR A 129 3.52 -9.00 -1.17
N GLU A 130 3.22 -8.08 -0.24
CA GLU A 130 4.21 -7.29 0.52
C GLU A 130 5.19 -6.52 -0.36
N GLN A 131 4.79 -6.25 -1.60
CA GLN A 131 5.59 -5.52 -2.60
C GLN A 131 6.91 -6.24 -2.98
N VAL A 132 6.94 -7.56 -2.84
CA VAL A 132 8.05 -8.42 -3.26
C VAL A 132 7.71 -9.03 -4.63
N GLU A 133 8.62 -8.88 -5.60
CA GLU A 133 8.42 -9.40 -6.95
C GLU A 133 8.32 -10.94 -6.93
N GLY A 134 7.28 -11.46 -7.59
CA GLY A 134 7.02 -12.90 -7.71
C GLY A 134 6.21 -13.50 -6.55
N GLU A 135 6.11 -12.85 -5.41
CA GLU A 135 5.30 -13.33 -4.29
C GLU A 135 3.80 -13.10 -4.58
N ASN A 136 3.01 -14.17 -4.54
CA ASN A 136 1.57 -14.09 -4.74
C ASN A 136 0.83 -14.74 -3.59
N LYS A 137 -0.33 -14.20 -3.24
CA LYS A 137 -1.13 -14.67 -2.11
C LYS A 137 -2.61 -14.72 -2.46
N LEU A 138 -3.25 -15.85 -2.14
CA LEU A 138 -4.70 -15.98 -2.09
C LEU A 138 -5.14 -15.95 -0.63
N PHE A 139 -6.19 -15.20 -0.31
CA PHE A 139 -6.73 -15.14 1.05
C PHE A 139 -8.25 -15.15 1.06
N PHE A 140 -8.80 -15.68 2.14
CA PHE A 140 -10.22 -15.61 2.47
C PHE A 140 -10.37 -15.08 3.89
N GLN A 141 -11.32 -14.16 4.08
CA GLN A 141 -11.68 -13.64 5.39
C GLN A 141 -13.22 -13.67 5.53
N GLY A 142 -13.71 -14.25 6.62
CA GLY A 142 -15.11 -14.21 7.02
C GLY A 142 -15.27 -13.50 8.36
N ASN A 143 -16.33 -12.74 8.53
CA ASN A 143 -16.69 -12.06 9.77
C ASN A 143 -18.18 -12.20 10.02
N ILE A 144 -18.54 -12.62 11.24
CA ILE A 144 -19.92 -12.75 11.71
C ILE A 144 -20.08 -11.85 12.93
N LYS A 145 -21.08 -10.99 12.89
CA LYS A 145 -21.44 -10.11 14.01
C LYS A 145 -22.87 -10.41 14.46
N LEU A 146 -23.05 -10.71 15.74
CA LEU A 146 -24.34 -10.84 16.41
C LEU A 146 -24.52 -9.62 17.32
N SER A 147 -25.61 -8.89 17.15
CA SER A 147 -26.05 -7.84 18.09
C SER A 147 -27.02 -8.46 19.09
N LEU A 148 -26.69 -8.41 20.38
CA LEU A 148 -27.55 -8.81 21.47
C LEU A 148 -28.30 -7.56 21.93
N ASP A 149 -29.62 -7.55 21.72
CA ASP A 149 -30.53 -6.51 22.24
C ASP A 149 -30.91 -6.83 23.67
#